data_41d3e7ba9fc636d4271558bb780a7095
#
_entry.id   41d3e7ba9fc636d4271558bb780a7095
#
_cell.length_a   1.000
_cell.length_b   1.000
_cell.length_c   1.000
_cell.angle_alpha   90.00
_cell.angle_beta   90.00
_cell.angle_gamma   90.00
#
_symmetry.space_group_name_H-M   'P 1'
#
loop_
_entity.id
_entity.type
_entity.pdbx_description
1 polymer ?
#
loop_
_entity_poly.entity_id
_entity_poly.type
_entity_poly.pdbx_seq_one_letter_code
_entity_poly.pdbx_strand_id
1 'polypeptide(L)'
;MSYIVVTGAAGFIGANIVKALNDRGIKNIIAVDNLTKADKFKNLVDCDIVDYLDKHDFIERIQAGYFDGEIDAILHEGACSDTMETDGRYMMENNYRYSLILLDWCQDQDVQFLYASSAATYGASNVFKEERQYEGPLNVYGYSKFLFDQIVRQRLEKNPSSQIVGFRYFNVYGPRESHKGRMASVAFHNFNQFRADGKVKLFEGSHGYENGGQQRDFVFVGDVAKVNLFFLDHPEKSGIFNLGSGRAQSFNDVAVAAVNGCRKAKNEMPLSLDELRAQGLLEYTPFPEALKGKYQAFTQADLSRLRAAGYDAPMATVEQGVSQYIEWLHKHV
;
A
#
# COMPACT_ATOMS: atom_id res chain seq x y z
N MET A 1 -21.48 8.59 -19.94
CA MET A 1 -21.13 8.15 -18.58
C MET A 1 -19.63 7.99 -18.58
N SER A 2 -18.94 8.74 -17.74
CA SER A 2 -17.50 8.67 -17.64
C SER A 2 -17.07 7.53 -16.71
N TYR A 3 -15.84 7.08 -16.87
CA TYR A 3 -15.28 5.96 -16.15
C TYR A 3 -14.28 6.41 -15.08
N ILE A 4 -14.19 5.64 -14.00
CA ILE A 4 -13.04 5.65 -13.12
C ILE A 4 -12.17 4.46 -13.48
N VAL A 5 -10.89 4.70 -13.73
CA VAL A 5 -9.92 3.64 -13.99
C VAL A 5 -9.12 3.34 -12.72
N VAL A 6 -9.01 2.06 -12.37
CA VAL A 6 -8.12 1.60 -11.32
C VAL A 6 -7.07 0.70 -11.95
N THR A 7 -5.81 1.11 -11.98
CA THR A 7 -4.73 0.23 -12.41
C THR A 7 -4.15 -0.55 -11.23
N GLY A 8 -3.62 -1.75 -11.47
CA GLY A 8 -3.30 -2.66 -10.37
C GLY A 8 -4.57 -3.13 -9.63
N ALA A 9 -5.71 -3.11 -10.33
CA ALA A 9 -7.03 -3.36 -9.77
C ALA A 9 -7.19 -4.74 -9.14
N ALA A 10 -6.54 -5.76 -9.66
CA ALA A 10 -6.52 -7.10 -9.08
C ALA A 10 -5.44 -7.26 -7.99
N GLY A 11 -4.63 -6.23 -7.76
CA GLY A 11 -3.64 -6.17 -6.69
C GLY A 11 -4.26 -5.92 -5.32
N PHE A 12 -3.39 -5.82 -4.30
CA PHE A 12 -3.79 -5.64 -2.91
C PHE A 12 -4.54 -4.32 -2.69
N ILE A 13 -3.89 -3.18 -2.93
CA ILE A 13 -4.48 -1.84 -2.68
C ILE A 13 -5.56 -1.55 -3.71
N GLY A 14 -5.30 -1.77 -5.00
CA GLY A 14 -6.24 -1.49 -6.06
C GLY A 14 -7.59 -2.18 -5.89
N ALA A 15 -7.60 -3.47 -5.49
CA ALA A 15 -8.85 -4.20 -5.27
C ALA A 15 -9.65 -3.67 -4.05
N ASN A 16 -8.98 -3.19 -3.01
CA ASN A 16 -9.66 -2.52 -1.90
C ASN A 16 -10.23 -1.16 -2.30
N ILE A 17 -9.57 -0.43 -3.21
CA ILE A 17 -10.10 0.82 -3.78
C ILE A 17 -11.32 0.52 -4.66
N VAL A 18 -11.25 -0.47 -5.55
CA VAL A 18 -12.42 -0.90 -6.36
C VAL A 18 -13.61 -1.25 -5.46
N LYS A 19 -13.36 -2.06 -4.40
CA LYS A 19 -14.42 -2.41 -3.45
C LYS A 19 -14.98 -1.19 -2.71
N ALA A 20 -14.13 -0.25 -2.29
CA ALA A 20 -14.57 0.97 -1.63
C ALA A 20 -15.38 1.90 -2.55
N LEU A 21 -15.07 1.95 -3.86
CA LEU A 21 -15.88 2.62 -4.87
C LEU A 21 -17.25 1.95 -5.02
N ASN A 22 -17.27 0.61 -5.09
CA ASN A 22 -18.53 -0.15 -5.15
C ASN A 22 -19.40 0.07 -3.90
N ASP A 23 -18.82 0.14 -2.71
CA ASP A 23 -19.54 0.39 -1.46
C ASP A 23 -20.19 1.79 -1.44
N ARG A 24 -19.72 2.72 -2.29
CA ARG A 24 -20.36 4.03 -2.58
C ARG A 24 -21.36 3.97 -3.74
N GLY A 25 -21.61 2.80 -4.32
CA GLY A 25 -22.50 2.62 -5.47
C GLY A 25 -21.87 2.95 -6.83
N ILE A 26 -20.57 3.23 -6.88
CA ILE A 26 -19.84 3.51 -8.14
C ILE A 26 -19.46 2.16 -8.78
N LYS A 27 -19.98 1.91 -9.98
CA LYS A 27 -19.77 0.67 -10.72
C LYS A 27 -19.12 0.90 -12.10
N ASN A 28 -19.11 2.14 -12.60
CA ASN A 28 -18.48 2.51 -13.88
C ASN A 28 -16.93 2.50 -13.72
N ILE A 29 -16.39 1.33 -13.41
CA ILE A 29 -14.98 1.13 -13.12
C ILE A 29 -14.37 0.26 -14.23
N ILE A 30 -13.30 0.73 -14.86
CA ILE A 30 -12.43 -0.08 -15.70
C ILE A 30 -11.29 -0.59 -14.83
N ALA A 31 -11.23 -1.89 -14.63
CA ALA A 31 -10.17 -2.54 -13.88
C ALA A 31 -9.00 -2.86 -14.82
N VAL A 32 -7.83 -2.30 -14.54
CA VAL A 32 -6.61 -2.53 -15.34
C VAL A 32 -5.59 -3.28 -14.52
N ASP A 33 -5.14 -4.43 -15.01
CA ASP A 33 -4.09 -5.22 -14.33
C ASP A 33 -3.41 -6.17 -15.34
N ASN A 34 -2.41 -6.92 -14.89
CA ASN A 34 -2.00 -8.15 -15.52
C ASN A 34 -2.40 -9.34 -14.62
N LEU A 35 -2.98 -10.37 -15.16
CA LEU A 35 -3.31 -11.59 -14.41
C LEU A 35 -2.27 -12.70 -14.63
N THR A 36 -0.98 -12.31 -14.79
CA THR A 36 0.12 -13.28 -14.89
C THR A 36 0.23 -14.17 -13.66
N LYS A 37 -0.14 -13.64 -12.48
CA LYS A 37 -0.45 -14.43 -11.29
C LYS A 37 -1.96 -14.63 -11.25
N ALA A 38 -2.44 -15.78 -11.77
CA ALA A 38 -3.85 -16.06 -11.95
C ALA A 38 -4.69 -15.83 -10.67
N ASP A 39 -4.18 -16.26 -9.51
CA ASP A 39 -4.88 -16.13 -8.23
C ASP A 39 -5.31 -14.70 -7.85
N LYS A 40 -4.77 -13.67 -8.49
CA LYS A 40 -5.18 -12.28 -8.29
C LYS A 40 -6.65 -12.04 -8.64
N PHE A 41 -7.25 -12.85 -9.54
CA PHE A 41 -8.68 -12.72 -9.86
C PHE A 41 -9.59 -12.79 -8.63
N LYS A 42 -9.17 -13.56 -7.60
CA LYS A 42 -9.92 -13.71 -6.35
C LYS A 42 -10.19 -12.37 -5.65
N ASN A 43 -9.35 -11.39 -5.89
CA ASN A 43 -9.49 -10.05 -5.31
C ASN A 43 -10.61 -9.22 -5.95
N LEU A 44 -11.10 -9.62 -7.13
CA LEU A 44 -12.15 -8.91 -7.88
C LEU A 44 -13.49 -9.66 -7.94
N VAL A 45 -13.57 -10.88 -7.39
CA VAL A 45 -14.78 -11.73 -7.50
C VAL A 45 -16.02 -11.08 -6.88
N ASP A 46 -15.87 -10.28 -5.83
CA ASP A 46 -16.93 -9.56 -5.12
C ASP A 46 -16.98 -8.08 -5.49
N CYS A 47 -16.40 -7.70 -6.63
CA CYS A 47 -16.38 -6.33 -7.15
C CYS A 47 -17.22 -6.21 -8.41
N ASP A 48 -17.97 -5.11 -8.51
CA ASP A 48 -18.70 -4.72 -9.72
C ASP A 48 -17.80 -3.81 -10.57
N ILE A 49 -17.48 -4.23 -11.79
CA ILE A 49 -16.71 -3.47 -12.77
C ILE A 49 -17.41 -3.54 -14.13
N VAL A 50 -17.22 -2.55 -15.01
CA VAL A 50 -17.80 -2.56 -16.36
C VAL A 50 -16.88 -3.26 -17.36
N ASP A 51 -15.57 -3.20 -17.17
CA ASP A 51 -14.60 -3.87 -18.04
C ASP A 51 -13.30 -4.19 -17.30
N TYR A 52 -12.58 -5.19 -17.81
CA TYR A 52 -11.23 -5.53 -17.43
C TYR A 52 -10.32 -5.42 -18.66
N LEU A 53 -9.18 -4.73 -18.50
CA LEU A 53 -8.18 -4.61 -19.53
C LEU A 53 -6.81 -5.07 -19.02
N ASP A 54 -6.07 -5.79 -19.87
CA ASP A 54 -4.64 -5.97 -19.61
C ASP A 54 -3.92 -4.62 -19.65
N LYS A 55 -2.90 -4.46 -18.80
CA LYS A 55 -2.17 -3.19 -18.69
C LYS A 55 -1.53 -2.73 -20.01
N HIS A 56 -1.14 -3.66 -20.90
CA HIS A 56 -0.56 -3.32 -22.20
C HIS A 56 -1.64 -2.85 -23.16
N ASP A 57 -2.78 -3.55 -23.24
CA ASP A 57 -3.92 -3.12 -24.04
C ASP A 57 -4.44 -1.75 -23.60
N PHE A 58 -4.47 -1.51 -22.29
CA PHE A 58 -4.90 -0.21 -21.74
C PHE A 58 -3.98 0.93 -22.18
N ILE A 59 -2.66 0.77 -22.05
CA ILE A 59 -1.72 1.84 -22.41
C ILE A 59 -1.72 2.11 -23.92
N GLU A 60 -1.85 1.07 -24.76
CA GLU A 60 -1.98 1.22 -26.20
C GLU A 60 -3.26 1.99 -26.57
N ARG A 61 -4.40 1.70 -25.94
CA ARG A 61 -5.66 2.42 -26.16
C ARG A 61 -5.59 3.88 -25.69
N ILE A 62 -4.94 4.15 -24.55
CA ILE A 62 -4.68 5.52 -24.08
C ILE A 62 -3.87 6.30 -25.11
N GLN A 63 -2.78 5.75 -25.63
CA GLN A 63 -1.94 6.41 -26.62
C GLN A 63 -2.63 6.57 -28.00
N ALA A 64 -3.59 5.72 -28.31
CA ALA A 64 -4.40 5.81 -29.51
C ALA A 64 -5.60 6.78 -29.40
N GLY A 65 -5.81 7.42 -28.23
CA GLY A 65 -6.93 8.34 -28.00
C GLY A 65 -8.30 7.66 -27.83
N TYR A 66 -8.32 6.35 -27.56
CA TYR A 66 -9.58 5.59 -27.48
C TYR A 66 -10.49 6.05 -26.31
N PHE A 67 -9.89 6.59 -25.26
CA PHE A 67 -10.57 7.03 -24.04
C PHE A 67 -10.65 8.56 -23.88
N ASP A 68 -10.35 9.32 -24.94
CA ASP A 68 -10.38 10.79 -24.85
C ASP A 68 -11.79 11.28 -24.52
N GLY A 69 -11.90 12.04 -23.41
CA GLY A 69 -13.18 12.56 -22.90
C GLY A 69 -14.07 11.52 -22.19
N GLU A 70 -13.60 10.29 -21.98
CA GLU A 70 -14.42 9.22 -21.39
C GLU A 70 -14.03 8.85 -19.94
N ILE A 71 -12.88 9.32 -19.45
CA ILE A 71 -12.36 9.00 -18.11
C ILE A 71 -12.36 10.26 -17.24
N ASP A 72 -12.90 10.18 -16.02
CA ASP A 72 -12.87 11.25 -15.03
C ASP A 72 -11.61 11.18 -14.14
N ALA A 73 -11.20 9.96 -13.78
CA ALA A 73 -10.08 9.76 -12.86
C ALA A 73 -9.35 8.45 -13.13
N ILE A 74 -8.03 8.47 -12.91
CA ILE A 74 -7.19 7.28 -12.86
C ILE A 74 -6.59 7.16 -11.46
N LEU A 75 -6.94 6.06 -10.74
CA LEU A 75 -6.27 5.65 -9.50
C LEU A 75 -5.20 4.61 -9.87
N HIS A 76 -3.95 5.06 -9.93
CA HIS A 76 -2.82 4.30 -10.46
C HIS A 76 -2.07 3.57 -9.35
N GLU A 77 -2.51 2.34 -9.03
CA GLU A 77 -1.88 1.44 -8.04
C GLU A 77 -0.98 0.38 -8.69
N GLY A 78 -1.01 0.28 -10.02
CA GLY A 78 -0.25 -0.70 -10.79
C GLY A 78 1.25 -0.44 -10.76
N ALA A 79 2.01 -1.38 -10.17
CA ALA A 79 3.48 -1.32 -10.11
C ALA A 79 4.07 -2.70 -9.83
N CYS A 80 5.34 -2.89 -10.16
CA CYS A 80 6.16 -3.92 -9.52
C CYS A 80 6.52 -3.42 -8.11
N SER A 81 6.03 -4.10 -7.07
CA SER A 81 6.28 -3.75 -5.67
C SER A 81 7.33 -4.64 -4.99
N ASP A 82 8.02 -5.50 -5.74
CA ASP A 82 9.09 -6.33 -5.21
C ASP A 82 10.35 -5.49 -4.99
N THR A 83 10.66 -5.23 -3.72
CA THR A 83 11.85 -4.45 -3.32
C THR A 83 13.16 -5.22 -3.53
N MET A 84 13.08 -6.52 -3.83
CA MET A 84 14.23 -7.39 -4.12
C MET A 84 14.45 -7.61 -5.61
N GLU A 85 13.64 -7.00 -6.49
CA GLU A 85 13.85 -7.03 -7.93
C GLU A 85 15.20 -6.39 -8.30
N THR A 86 15.95 -7.05 -9.16
CA THR A 86 17.29 -6.63 -9.60
C THR A 86 17.32 -6.18 -11.05
N ASP A 87 16.29 -6.49 -11.85
CA ASP A 87 16.18 -5.97 -13.22
C ASP A 87 15.72 -4.49 -13.19
N GLY A 88 16.71 -3.60 -13.21
CA GLY A 88 16.47 -2.16 -13.20
C GLY A 88 15.72 -1.68 -14.45
N ARG A 89 15.93 -2.29 -15.61
CA ARG A 89 15.22 -1.93 -16.83
C ARG A 89 13.73 -2.26 -16.72
N TYR A 90 13.40 -3.48 -16.32
CA TYR A 90 12.03 -3.89 -16.06
C TYR A 90 11.34 -2.97 -15.04
N MET A 91 12.03 -2.66 -13.94
CA MET A 91 11.52 -1.78 -12.90
C MET A 91 11.20 -0.38 -13.43
N MET A 92 12.10 0.21 -14.21
CA MET A 92 11.91 1.55 -14.77
C MET A 92 10.82 1.60 -15.84
N GLU A 93 10.74 0.60 -16.72
CA GLU A 93 9.65 0.52 -17.71
C GLU A 93 8.29 0.39 -17.02
N ASN A 94 8.19 -0.51 -16.05
CA ASN A 94 6.92 -0.83 -15.39
C ASN A 94 6.44 0.24 -14.40
N ASN A 95 7.34 0.83 -13.61
CA ASN A 95 6.96 1.75 -12.53
C ASN A 95 7.11 3.23 -12.91
N TYR A 96 8.09 3.57 -13.76
CA TYR A 96 8.35 4.96 -14.10
C TYR A 96 7.77 5.32 -15.46
N ARG A 97 8.16 4.61 -16.54
CA ARG A 97 7.72 4.96 -17.90
C ARG A 97 6.21 4.83 -18.07
N TYR A 98 5.63 3.72 -17.59
CA TYR A 98 4.18 3.50 -17.63
C TYR A 98 3.42 4.61 -16.88
N SER A 99 3.87 4.97 -15.67
CA SER A 99 3.26 6.05 -14.89
C SER A 99 3.38 7.41 -15.57
N LEU A 100 4.50 7.66 -16.26
CA LEU A 100 4.71 8.93 -16.98
C LEU A 100 3.75 9.08 -18.15
N ILE A 101 3.53 8.02 -18.94
CA ILE A 101 2.56 8.04 -20.05
C ILE A 101 1.15 8.35 -19.53
N LEU A 102 0.74 7.73 -18.42
CA LEU A 102 -0.57 8.00 -17.82
C LEU A 102 -0.67 9.43 -17.29
N LEU A 103 0.36 9.92 -16.60
CA LEU A 103 0.39 11.29 -16.10
C LEU A 103 0.26 12.31 -17.25
N ASP A 104 1.04 12.16 -18.31
CA ASP A 104 1.02 13.08 -19.44
C ASP A 104 -0.35 13.07 -20.11
N TRP A 105 -0.94 11.90 -20.38
CA TRP A 105 -2.27 11.78 -20.92
C TRP A 105 -3.35 12.40 -20.00
N CYS A 106 -3.29 12.15 -18.70
CA CYS A 106 -4.24 12.74 -17.75
C CYS A 106 -4.19 14.28 -17.77
N GLN A 107 -2.99 14.85 -17.88
CA GLN A 107 -2.85 16.30 -17.99
C GLN A 107 -3.37 16.86 -19.31
N ASP A 108 -3.21 16.13 -20.42
CA ASP A 108 -3.71 16.53 -21.74
C ASP A 108 -5.24 16.43 -21.83
N GLN A 109 -5.86 15.54 -21.04
CA GLN A 109 -7.32 15.27 -21.06
C GLN A 109 -8.08 15.86 -19.86
N ASP A 110 -7.44 16.63 -18.99
CA ASP A 110 -8.02 17.18 -17.75
C ASP A 110 -8.57 16.11 -16.78
N VAL A 111 -7.93 14.94 -16.74
CA VAL A 111 -8.30 13.78 -15.93
C VAL A 111 -7.57 13.81 -14.58
N GLN A 112 -8.27 13.51 -13.48
CA GLN A 112 -7.66 13.37 -12.15
C GLN A 112 -6.68 12.19 -12.13
N PHE A 113 -5.48 12.40 -11.59
CA PHE A 113 -4.44 11.37 -11.50
C PHE A 113 -3.98 11.18 -10.06
N LEU A 114 -4.37 10.07 -9.43
CA LEU A 114 -3.95 9.66 -8.10
C LEU A 114 -3.01 8.45 -8.24
N TYR A 115 -1.83 8.46 -7.62
CA TYR A 115 -0.86 7.39 -7.85
C TYR A 115 -0.17 6.89 -6.58
N ALA A 116 0.20 5.61 -6.60
CA ALA A 116 0.99 4.96 -5.58
C ALA A 116 2.46 5.36 -5.66
N SER A 117 2.94 6.18 -4.71
CA SER A 117 4.34 6.32 -4.35
C SER A 117 4.67 5.40 -3.16
N SER A 118 5.81 5.59 -2.51
CA SER A 118 6.25 4.70 -1.44
C SER A 118 7.14 5.40 -0.42
N ALA A 119 7.06 5.00 0.85
CA ALA A 119 8.04 5.37 1.87
C ALA A 119 9.45 4.85 1.58
N ALA A 120 9.63 3.91 0.64
CA ALA A 120 10.95 3.48 0.15
C ALA A 120 11.77 4.62 -0.48
N THR A 121 11.13 5.72 -0.86
CA THR A 121 11.79 6.95 -1.34
C THR A 121 12.69 7.59 -0.28
N TYR A 122 12.37 7.39 1.01
CA TYR A 122 13.17 7.95 2.12
C TYR A 122 14.47 7.17 2.40
N GLY A 123 14.52 5.89 1.99
CA GLY A 123 15.70 5.06 2.17
C GLY A 123 16.12 4.93 3.64
N ALA A 124 17.34 5.35 3.96
CA ALA A 124 17.90 5.28 5.32
C ALA A 124 17.60 6.51 6.20
N SER A 125 16.75 7.43 5.75
CA SER A 125 16.38 8.60 6.54
C SER A 125 15.65 8.22 7.83
N ASN A 126 15.86 9.02 8.88
CA ASN A 126 15.09 8.94 10.11
C ASN A 126 13.98 10.02 10.17
N VAL A 127 13.86 10.84 9.13
CA VAL A 127 12.85 11.89 8.98
C VAL A 127 11.99 11.57 7.77
N PHE A 128 10.69 11.44 7.98
CA PHE A 128 9.73 11.02 6.96
C PHE A 128 8.79 12.17 6.59
N LYS A 129 9.38 13.26 6.08
CA LYS A 129 8.66 14.42 5.52
C LYS A 129 8.81 14.45 4.02
N GLU A 130 7.79 14.94 3.31
CA GLU A 130 7.77 14.99 1.84
C GLU A 130 8.67 16.11 1.28
N GLU A 131 9.92 16.15 1.76
CA GLU A 131 10.94 17.13 1.39
C GLU A 131 12.16 16.43 0.80
N ARG A 132 12.72 17.01 -0.27
CA ARG A 132 13.81 16.42 -1.06
C ARG A 132 15.05 16.04 -0.23
N GLN A 133 15.34 16.80 0.81
CA GLN A 133 16.53 16.58 1.66
C GLN A 133 16.47 15.28 2.47
N TYR A 134 15.29 14.70 2.67
CA TYR A 134 15.08 13.46 3.42
C TYR A 134 14.97 12.21 2.55
N GLU A 135 15.15 12.36 1.23
CA GLU A 135 14.94 11.30 0.26
C GLU A 135 16.28 10.73 -0.21
N GLY A 136 16.40 9.41 -0.19
CA GLY A 136 17.61 8.70 -0.62
C GLY A 136 17.32 7.20 -0.77
N PRO A 137 16.64 6.77 -1.85
CA PRO A 137 16.22 5.37 -2.03
C PRO A 137 17.40 4.40 -2.02
N LEU A 138 17.22 3.21 -1.42
CA LEU A 138 18.27 2.19 -1.25
C LEU A 138 18.22 1.08 -2.30
N ASN A 139 17.18 1.03 -3.13
CA ASN A 139 17.01 0.03 -4.18
C ASN A 139 16.31 0.61 -5.40
N VAL A 140 16.29 -0.14 -6.51
CA VAL A 140 15.71 0.33 -7.77
C VAL A 140 14.19 0.53 -7.68
N TYR A 141 13.49 -0.23 -6.84
CA TYR A 141 12.08 0.02 -6.57
C TYR A 141 11.85 1.41 -5.96
N GLY A 142 12.53 1.71 -4.85
CA GLY A 142 12.47 3.04 -4.22
C GLY A 142 12.90 4.14 -5.18
N TYR A 143 13.95 3.91 -5.99
CA TYR A 143 14.41 4.85 -7.00
C TYR A 143 13.35 5.12 -8.07
N SER A 144 12.64 4.11 -8.57
CA SER A 144 11.58 4.29 -9.57
C SER A 144 10.45 5.20 -9.08
N LYS A 145 10.03 5.03 -7.81
CA LYS A 145 9.02 5.88 -7.16
C LYS A 145 9.56 7.29 -6.88
N PHE A 146 10.79 7.37 -6.37
CA PHE A 146 11.48 8.64 -6.15
C PHE A 146 11.60 9.47 -7.43
N LEU A 147 12.04 8.87 -8.53
CA LEU A 147 12.21 9.61 -9.78
C LEU A 147 10.86 10.11 -10.31
N PHE A 148 9.82 9.30 -10.20
CA PHE A 148 8.47 9.72 -10.58
C PHE A 148 7.96 10.88 -9.71
N ASP A 149 8.16 10.84 -8.39
CA ASP A 149 7.85 11.94 -7.48
C ASP A 149 8.59 13.25 -7.87
N GLN A 150 9.85 13.17 -8.38
CA GLN A 150 10.57 14.36 -8.86
C GLN A 150 9.88 14.96 -10.10
N ILE A 151 9.44 14.13 -11.04
CA ILE A 151 8.70 14.61 -12.23
C ILE A 151 7.38 15.26 -11.81
N VAL A 152 6.65 14.61 -10.90
CA VAL A 152 5.38 15.17 -10.37
C VAL A 152 5.62 16.54 -9.71
N ARG A 153 6.66 16.71 -8.90
CA ARG A 153 7.00 18.02 -8.32
C ARG A 153 7.19 19.10 -9.39
N GLN A 154 7.94 18.79 -10.45
CA GLN A 154 8.13 19.72 -11.57
C GLN A 154 6.83 20.08 -12.29
N ARG A 155 5.87 19.12 -12.38
CA ARG A 155 4.53 19.38 -12.94
C ARG A 155 3.72 20.27 -12.01
N LEU A 156 3.72 20.00 -10.71
CA LEU A 156 3.01 20.78 -9.70
C LEU A 156 3.48 22.24 -9.65
N GLU A 157 4.78 22.50 -9.84
CA GLU A 157 5.33 23.87 -9.91
C GLU A 157 4.84 24.66 -11.15
N LYS A 158 4.36 23.97 -12.18
CA LYS A 158 3.89 24.58 -13.44
C LYS A 158 2.37 24.76 -13.51
N ASN A 159 1.67 24.63 -12.39
CA ASN A 159 0.20 24.69 -12.32
C ASN A 159 -0.44 23.69 -13.30
N PRO A 160 -0.53 22.41 -12.95
CA PRO A 160 -1.08 21.38 -13.81
C PRO A 160 -2.55 21.66 -14.16
N SER A 161 -3.00 21.19 -15.34
CA SER A 161 -4.37 21.35 -15.83
C SER A 161 -5.38 20.61 -14.95
N SER A 162 -5.00 19.43 -14.47
CA SER A 162 -5.83 18.57 -13.62
C SER A 162 -5.11 18.16 -12.35
N GLN A 163 -5.86 17.58 -11.42
CA GLN A 163 -5.36 17.07 -10.16
C GLN A 163 -4.23 16.06 -10.34
N ILE A 164 -3.16 16.20 -9.55
CA ILE A 164 -2.09 15.19 -9.41
C ILE A 164 -1.88 14.91 -7.91
N VAL A 165 -2.12 13.68 -7.45
CA VAL A 165 -1.92 13.27 -6.07
C VAL A 165 -1.04 12.04 -5.97
N GLY A 166 0.07 12.13 -5.26
CA GLY A 166 0.94 11.00 -4.97
C GLY A 166 0.83 10.58 -3.51
N PHE A 167 0.71 9.29 -3.25
CA PHE A 167 0.68 8.74 -1.90
C PHE A 167 1.93 7.91 -1.62
N ARG A 168 2.76 8.37 -0.68
CA ARG A 168 3.88 7.59 -0.14
C ARG A 168 3.34 6.61 0.89
N TYR A 169 2.97 5.43 0.42
CA TYR A 169 2.47 4.36 1.29
C TYR A 169 3.57 3.87 2.22
N PHE A 170 3.21 3.78 3.51
CA PHE A 170 4.02 3.11 4.53
C PHE A 170 3.71 1.61 4.54
N ASN A 171 3.76 0.94 5.68
CA ASN A 171 3.58 -0.51 5.74
C ASN A 171 2.09 -0.89 5.70
N VAL A 172 1.52 -0.95 4.51
CA VAL A 172 0.11 -1.30 4.32
C VAL A 172 -0.13 -2.78 4.61
N TYR A 173 -1.20 -3.07 5.33
CA TYR A 173 -1.68 -4.43 5.63
C TYR A 173 -3.21 -4.50 5.53
N GLY A 174 -3.74 -5.71 5.30
CA GLY A 174 -5.19 -5.93 5.29
C GLY A 174 -5.70 -6.92 4.26
N PRO A 175 -7.02 -7.00 4.04
CA PRO A 175 -7.66 -7.88 3.09
C PRO A 175 -7.04 -7.88 1.69
N ARG A 176 -7.09 -9.02 0.98
CA ARG A 176 -6.71 -9.18 -0.44
C ARG A 176 -5.20 -9.16 -0.73
N GLU A 177 -4.34 -9.41 0.24
CA GLU A 177 -2.89 -9.44 0.02
C GLU A 177 -2.28 -10.84 -0.14
N SER A 178 -3.05 -11.91 -0.08
CA SER A 178 -2.58 -13.31 -0.08
C SER A 178 -1.70 -13.67 -1.29
N HIS A 179 -1.96 -13.08 -2.47
CA HIS A 179 -1.19 -13.29 -3.69
C HIS A 179 0.24 -12.73 -3.64
N LYS A 180 0.57 -11.90 -2.64
CA LYS A 180 1.90 -11.25 -2.51
C LYS A 180 3.00 -12.20 -2.04
N GLY A 181 2.66 -13.40 -1.55
CA GLY A 181 3.63 -14.36 -1.05
C GLY A 181 4.53 -13.76 0.03
N ARG A 182 5.86 -13.83 -0.15
CA ARG A 182 6.83 -13.27 0.82
C ARG A 182 6.69 -11.78 1.09
N MET A 183 6.10 -11.03 0.14
CA MET A 183 5.89 -9.57 0.25
C MET A 183 4.56 -9.21 0.92
N ALA A 184 3.79 -10.19 1.39
CA ALA A 184 2.62 -9.94 2.22
C ALA A 184 3.02 -9.34 3.57
N SER A 185 2.08 -8.69 4.25
CA SER A 185 2.35 -8.03 5.53
C SER A 185 2.72 -9.01 6.64
N VAL A 186 3.39 -8.49 7.66
CA VAL A 186 3.71 -9.29 8.85
C VAL A 186 2.43 -9.79 9.56
N ALA A 187 1.33 -9.04 9.51
CA ALA A 187 0.04 -9.47 10.07
C ALA A 187 -0.48 -10.74 9.37
N PHE A 188 -0.37 -10.81 8.04
CA PHE A 188 -0.73 -12.00 7.26
C PHE A 188 0.18 -13.20 7.59
N HIS A 189 1.48 -12.97 7.68
CA HIS A 189 2.43 -14.02 8.04
C HIS A 189 2.18 -14.54 9.45
N ASN A 190 1.92 -13.68 10.43
CA ASN A 190 1.61 -14.07 11.80
C ASN A 190 0.32 -14.89 11.89
N PHE A 191 -0.73 -14.51 11.15
CA PHE A 191 -1.96 -15.29 11.06
C PHE A 191 -1.69 -16.70 10.54
N ASN A 192 -0.98 -16.82 9.41
CA ASN A 192 -0.69 -18.13 8.81
C ASN A 192 0.19 -19.01 9.70
N GLN A 193 1.22 -18.44 10.33
CA GLN A 193 2.08 -19.16 11.27
C GLN A 193 1.26 -19.66 12.48
N PHE A 194 0.44 -18.78 13.06
CA PHE A 194 -0.38 -19.17 14.21
C PHE A 194 -1.41 -20.25 13.86
N ARG A 195 -2.02 -20.20 12.67
CA ARG A 195 -2.92 -21.26 12.20
C ARG A 195 -2.22 -22.60 11.99
N ALA A 196 -1.01 -22.58 11.41
CA ALA A 196 -0.26 -23.79 11.06
C ALA A 196 0.42 -24.41 12.26
N ASP A 197 1.10 -23.60 13.07
CA ASP A 197 2.03 -24.07 14.10
C ASP A 197 1.57 -23.77 15.54
N GLY A 198 0.46 -23.04 15.71
CA GLY A 198 -0.02 -22.57 17.01
C GLY A 198 0.85 -21.48 17.64
N LYS A 199 1.85 -20.96 16.93
CA LYS A 199 2.78 -19.94 17.40
C LYS A 199 3.23 -19.00 16.29
N VAL A 200 3.76 -17.84 16.69
CA VAL A 200 4.31 -16.81 15.80
C VAL A 200 5.82 -16.69 16.05
N LYS A 201 6.58 -16.48 14.98
CA LYS A 201 8.04 -16.24 15.03
C LYS A 201 8.35 -14.84 14.53
N LEU A 202 9.04 -14.05 15.34
CA LEU A 202 9.58 -12.75 14.99
C LEU A 202 11.12 -12.79 14.98
N PHE A 203 11.74 -11.74 14.44
CA PHE A 203 13.19 -11.63 14.51
C PHE A 203 13.64 -11.12 15.87
N GLU A 204 14.81 -11.57 16.30
CA GLU A 204 15.54 -10.98 17.41
C GLU A 204 15.84 -9.51 17.19
N GLY A 205 16.22 -8.83 18.27
CA GLY A 205 16.54 -7.40 18.28
C GLY A 205 17.69 -7.05 17.34
N SER A 206 17.61 -5.88 16.75
CA SER A 206 18.66 -5.30 15.91
C SER A 206 18.59 -3.77 15.97
N HIS A 207 19.68 -3.08 15.62
CA HIS A 207 19.74 -1.61 15.60
C HIS A 207 19.35 -0.95 16.93
N GLY A 208 19.67 -1.58 18.06
CA GLY A 208 19.35 -1.08 19.40
C GLY A 208 17.94 -1.39 19.91
N TYR A 209 17.14 -2.11 19.15
CA TYR A 209 15.82 -2.59 19.58
C TYR A 209 15.92 -3.97 20.24
N GLU A 210 15.02 -4.23 21.19
CA GLU A 210 14.79 -5.56 21.74
C GLU A 210 14.18 -6.52 20.73
N ASN A 211 14.05 -7.78 21.09
CA ASN A 211 13.45 -8.83 20.27
C ASN A 211 12.03 -8.45 19.83
N GLY A 212 11.79 -8.39 18.50
CA GLY A 212 10.54 -7.95 17.91
C GLY A 212 10.18 -6.49 18.14
N GLY A 213 11.12 -5.71 18.71
CA GLY A 213 10.91 -4.31 19.09
C GLY A 213 11.13 -3.29 17.99
N GLN A 214 11.66 -3.69 16.81
CA GLN A 214 11.76 -2.80 15.65
C GLN A 214 10.39 -2.24 15.31
N GLN A 215 10.32 -0.98 14.87
CA GLN A 215 9.07 -0.25 14.72
C GLN A 215 8.79 0.15 13.27
N ARG A 216 7.54 0.08 12.88
CA ARG A 216 7.04 0.55 11.58
C ARG A 216 5.75 1.32 11.74
N ASP A 217 5.52 2.21 10.82
CA ASP A 217 4.20 2.76 10.61
C ASP A 217 3.36 1.76 9.81
N PHE A 218 2.55 1.00 10.52
CA PHE A 218 1.60 0.06 9.92
C PHE A 218 0.28 0.77 9.66
N VAL A 219 -0.18 0.75 8.41
CA VAL A 219 -1.42 1.39 8.00
C VAL A 219 -2.42 0.38 7.45
N PHE A 220 -3.65 0.43 7.94
CA PHE A 220 -4.72 -0.46 7.49
C PHE A 220 -5.19 -0.08 6.08
N VAL A 221 -5.33 -1.05 5.17
CA VAL A 221 -5.72 -0.80 3.77
C VAL A 221 -7.08 -0.11 3.63
N GLY A 222 -8.00 -0.32 4.57
CA GLY A 222 -9.27 0.40 4.61
C GLY A 222 -9.10 1.91 4.78
N ASP A 223 -8.10 2.34 5.56
CA ASP A 223 -7.79 3.77 5.70
C ASP A 223 -7.07 4.31 4.45
N VAL A 224 -6.23 3.49 3.82
CA VAL A 224 -5.64 3.82 2.51
C VAL A 224 -6.73 4.10 1.47
N ALA A 225 -7.73 3.22 1.37
CA ALA A 225 -8.86 3.43 0.45
C ALA A 225 -9.63 4.71 0.78
N LYS A 226 -9.93 4.99 2.06
CA LYS A 226 -10.62 6.23 2.47
C LYS A 226 -9.86 7.50 2.06
N VAL A 227 -8.53 7.52 2.21
CA VAL A 227 -7.71 8.67 1.79
C VAL A 227 -7.74 8.84 0.28
N ASN A 228 -7.61 7.75 -0.50
CA ASN A 228 -7.75 7.82 -1.95
C ASN A 228 -9.10 8.41 -2.37
N LEU A 229 -10.20 7.92 -1.78
CA LEU A 229 -11.54 8.42 -2.08
C LEU A 229 -11.77 9.87 -1.60
N PHE A 230 -11.13 10.30 -0.50
CA PHE A 230 -11.16 11.70 -0.09
C PHE A 230 -10.55 12.61 -1.17
N PHE A 231 -9.39 12.27 -1.72
CA PHE A 231 -8.78 13.08 -2.76
C PHE A 231 -9.54 13.00 -4.09
N LEU A 232 -10.14 11.86 -4.41
CA LEU A 232 -11.03 11.72 -5.56
C LEU A 232 -12.23 12.69 -5.48
N ASP A 233 -12.77 12.89 -4.27
CA ASP A 233 -13.88 13.83 -4.00
C ASP A 233 -13.43 15.31 -3.95
N HIS A 234 -12.11 15.58 -3.95
CA HIS A 234 -11.54 16.93 -3.83
C HIS A 234 -10.55 17.23 -4.94
N PRO A 235 -11.02 17.39 -6.19
CA PRO A 235 -10.16 17.56 -7.37
C PRO A 235 -9.28 18.82 -7.32
N GLU A 236 -9.61 19.78 -6.48
CA GLU A 236 -8.82 21.00 -6.27
C GLU A 236 -7.54 20.77 -5.46
N LYS A 237 -7.35 19.58 -4.85
CA LYS A 237 -6.21 19.27 -4.01
C LYS A 237 -5.17 18.46 -4.78
N SER A 238 -3.96 19.00 -4.90
CA SER A 238 -2.83 18.33 -5.53
C SER A 238 -1.62 18.30 -4.60
N GLY A 239 -0.74 17.32 -4.78
CA GLY A 239 0.50 17.21 -4.00
C GLY A 239 0.99 15.79 -3.82
N ILE A 240 2.10 15.66 -3.08
CA ILE A 240 2.63 14.37 -2.63
C ILE A 240 2.45 14.30 -1.13
N PHE A 241 1.86 13.21 -0.65
CA PHE A 241 1.45 13.04 0.73
C PHE A 241 1.93 11.70 1.30
N ASN A 242 2.43 11.70 2.52
CA ASN A 242 2.62 10.47 3.26
C ASN A 242 1.27 9.84 3.59
N LEU A 243 1.18 8.53 3.40
CA LEU A 243 0.02 7.76 3.78
C LEU A 243 0.44 6.59 4.68
N GLY A 244 0.40 6.86 5.96
CA GLY A 244 0.65 5.98 7.10
C GLY A 244 -0.41 6.20 8.17
N SER A 245 -0.23 5.58 9.32
CA SER A 245 -1.05 5.82 10.51
C SER A 245 -0.59 7.03 11.33
N GLY A 246 0.63 7.50 11.09
CA GLY A 246 1.31 8.52 11.90
C GLY A 246 1.85 7.99 13.23
N ARG A 247 1.82 6.66 13.41
CA ARG A 247 2.27 5.97 14.62
C ARG A 247 3.25 4.86 14.26
N ALA A 248 4.39 4.84 14.93
CA ALA A 248 5.31 3.72 14.87
C ALA A 248 4.89 2.70 15.95
N GLN A 249 4.64 1.46 15.54
CA GLN A 249 4.32 0.33 16.41
C GLN A 249 5.30 -0.82 16.16
N SER A 250 5.49 -1.68 17.17
CA SER A 250 6.46 -2.77 17.09
C SER A 250 5.91 -3.98 16.33
N PHE A 251 6.81 -4.85 15.89
CA PHE A 251 6.39 -6.16 15.35
C PHE A 251 5.75 -7.03 16.46
N ASN A 252 6.13 -6.82 17.74
CA ASN A 252 5.46 -7.44 18.86
C ASN A 252 3.98 -7.03 18.95
N ASP A 253 3.66 -5.75 18.75
CA ASP A 253 2.26 -5.28 18.77
C ASP A 253 1.43 -5.96 17.67
N VAL A 254 2.00 -6.10 16.47
CA VAL A 254 1.33 -6.80 15.36
C VAL A 254 1.12 -8.28 15.68
N ALA A 255 2.12 -8.95 16.27
CA ALA A 255 2.01 -10.35 16.65
C ALA A 255 0.96 -10.58 17.75
N VAL A 256 0.94 -9.73 18.77
CA VAL A 256 -0.06 -9.76 19.85
C VAL A 256 -1.46 -9.57 19.28
N ALA A 257 -1.65 -8.56 18.40
CA ALA A 257 -2.93 -8.29 17.77
C ALA A 257 -3.39 -9.47 16.87
N ALA A 258 -2.47 -10.08 16.11
CA ALA A 258 -2.80 -11.20 15.23
C ALA A 258 -3.19 -12.46 16.02
N VAL A 259 -2.42 -12.83 17.03
CA VAL A 259 -2.72 -13.97 17.89
C VAL A 259 -4.04 -13.76 18.63
N ASN A 260 -4.25 -12.58 19.22
CA ASN A 260 -5.48 -12.27 19.94
C ASN A 260 -6.71 -12.22 19.00
N GLY A 261 -6.55 -11.79 17.75
CA GLY A 261 -7.58 -11.90 16.74
C GLY A 261 -7.99 -13.36 16.47
N CYS A 262 -7.02 -14.27 16.35
CA CYS A 262 -7.27 -15.70 16.19
C CYS A 262 -7.92 -16.33 17.45
N ARG A 263 -7.48 -15.92 18.65
CA ARG A 263 -8.06 -16.38 19.93
C ARG A 263 -9.50 -15.92 20.08
N LYS A 264 -9.79 -14.66 19.72
CA LYS A 264 -11.17 -14.12 19.72
C LYS A 264 -12.11 -14.96 18.85
N ALA A 265 -11.66 -15.40 17.68
CA ALA A 265 -12.46 -16.26 16.79
C ALA A 265 -12.79 -17.62 17.42
N LYS A 266 -12.01 -18.05 18.43
CA LYS A 266 -12.23 -19.29 19.23
C LYS A 266 -12.92 -19.04 20.57
N ASN A 267 -13.36 -17.79 20.83
CA ASN A 267 -13.89 -17.35 22.13
C ASN A 267 -12.90 -17.50 23.31
N GLU A 268 -11.62 -17.36 23.03
CA GLU A 268 -10.56 -17.39 24.03
C GLU A 268 -10.22 -15.97 24.49
N MET A 269 -9.80 -15.82 25.76
CA MET A 269 -9.38 -14.52 26.33
C MET A 269 -8.11 -14.00 25.66
N PRO A 270 -7.98 -12.68 25.45
CA PRO A 270 -6.75 -12.09 24.94
C PRO A 270 -5.58 -12.27 25.91
N LEU A 271 -4.39 -12.33 25.38
CA LEU A 271 -3.13 -12.45 26.13
C LEU A 271 -2.23 -11.23 25.90
N SER A 272 -1.52 -10.84 26.92
CA SER A 272 -0.45 -9.85 26.83
C SER A 272 0.80 -10.43 26.12
N LEU A 273 1.75 -9.57 25.75
CA LEU A 273 3.02 -10.00 25.16
C LEU A 273 3.78 -11.01 26.05
N ASP A 274 3.83 -10.73 27.36
CA ASP A 274 4.53 -11.59 28.31
C ASP A 274 3.85 -12.95 28.48
N GLU A 275 2.52 -12.97 28.48
CA GLU A 275 1.76 -14.23 28.52
C GLU A 275 1.95 -15.05 27.25
N LEU A 276 1.99 -14.41 26.07
CA LEU A 276 2.29 -15.10 24.80
C LEU A 276 3.69 -15.74 24.82
N ARG A 277 4.69 -15.03 25.36
CA ARG A 277 6.05 -15.54 25.54
C ARG A 277 6.10 -16.71 26.54
N ALA A 278 5.48 -16.53 27.69
CA ALA A 278 5.44 -17.56 28.76
C ALA A 278 4.76 -18.85 28.30
N GLN A 279 3.75 -18.75 27.43
CA GLN A 279 3.04 -19.90 26.87
C GLN A 279 3.69 -20.48 25.60
N GLY A 280 4.82 -19.92 25.12
CA GLY A 280 5.50 -20.36 23.90
C GLY A 280 4.72 -20.08 22.60
N LEU A 281 3.76 -19.17 22.65
CA LEU A 281 2.96 -18.76 21.48
C LEU A 281 3.67 -17.69 20.63
N LEU A 282 4.71 -17.06 21.17
CA LEU A 282 5.60 -16.13 20.49
C LEU A 282 7.05 -16.52 20.73
N GLU A 283 7.79 -16.74 19.64
CA GLU A 283 9.20 -17.09 19.63
C GLU A 283 10.02 -16.07 18.85
N TYR A 284 11.31 -15.97 19.16
CA TYR A 284 12.24 -15.12 18.40
C TYR A 284 13.29 -15.97 17.69
N THR A 285 13.61 -15.59 16.46
CA THR A 285 14.62 -16.24 15.61
C THR A 285 15.73 -15.25 15.28
N PRO A 286 16.96 -15.73 15.03
CA PRO A 286 18.08 -14.86 14.70
C PRO A 286 17.76 -13.91 13.56
N PHE A 287 18.22 -12.66 13.68
CA PHE A 287 18.03 -11.66 12.63
C PHE A 287 18.80 -12.07 11.35
N PRO A 288 18.14 -12.15 10.18
CA PRO A 288 18.78 -12.65 8.96
C PRO A 288 19.95 -11.79 8.51
N GLU A 289 21.11 -12.42 8.23
CA GLU A 289 22.30 -11.74 7.70
C GLU A 289 22.02 -10.97 6.41
N ALA A 290 21.18 -11.51 5.52
CA ALA A 290 20.82 -10.89 4.22
C ALA A 290 20.12 -9.53 4.36
N LEU A 291 19.55 -9.22 5.54
CA LEU A 291 18.86 -7.97 5.84
C LEU A 291 19.77 -6.94 6.49
N LYS A 292 20.95 -7.33 7.00
CA LYS A 292 21.88 -6.39 7.62
C LYS A 292 22.30 -5.28 6.64
N GLY A 293 22.24 -4.04 7.07
CA GLY A 293 22.57 -2.87 6.27
C GLY A 293 21.51 -2.45 5.20
N LYS A 294 20.45 -3.25 5.01
CA LYS A 294 19.35 -2.95 4.07
C LYS A 294 17.99 -2.81 4.76
N TYR A 295 17.97 -2.96 6.08
CA TYR A 295 16.75 -3.00 6.88
C TYR A 295 16.50 -1.67 7.57
N GLN A 296 15.36 -1.06 7.31
CA GLN A 296 14.89 0.10 8.09
C GLN A 296 14.39 -0.39 9.44
N ALA A 297 15.00 0.00 10.56
CA ALA A 297 14.55 -0.40 11.89
C ALA A 297 13.37 0.44 12.40
N PHE A 298 13.16 1.62 11.83
CA PHE A 298 12.11 2.56 12.21
C PHE A 298 11.48 3.24 10.99
N THR A 299 10.16 3.38 10.97
CA THR A 299 9.43 4.29 10.08
C THR A 299 8.22 4.89 10.80
N GLN A 300 7.96 6.18 10.58
CA GLN A 300 6.75 6.87 11.05
C GLN A 300 6.41 8.01 10.10
N ALA A 301 5.22 7.98 9.52
CA ALA A 301 4.75 9.01 8.61
C ALA A 301 4.54 10.34 9.34
N ASP A 302 5.10 11.41 8.82
CA ASP A 302 4.64 12.76 9.15
C ASP A 302 3.38 13.02 8.33
N LEU A 303 2.25 13.17 9.00
CA LEU A 303 0.95 13.38 8.36
C LEU A 303 0.57 14.86 8.24
N SER A 304 1.47 15.79 8.56
CA SER A 304 1.17 17.23 8.61
C SER A 304 0.60 17.75 7.29
N ARG A 305 1.15 17.32 6.14
CA ARG A 305 0.64 17.70 4.82
C ARG A 305 -0.73 17.11 4.53
N LEU A 306 -0.96 15.85 4.87
CA LEU A 306 -2.25 15.20 4.71
C LEU A 306 -3.33 15.90 5.53
N ARG A 307 -3.02 16.26 6.78
CA ARG A 307 -3.91 17.02 7.67
C ARG A 307 -4.15 18.43 7.14
N ALA A 308 -3.13 19.12 6.69
CA ALA A 308 -3.26 20.45 6.07
C ALA A 308 -4.11 20.42 4.79
N ALA A 309 -4.14 19.29 4.06
CA ALA A 309 -5.05 19.10 2.94
C ALA A 309 -6.52 18.85 3.37
N GLY A 310 -6.79 18.74 4.67
CA GLY A 310 -8.14 18.62 5.24
C GLY A 310 -8.61 17.19 5.51
N TYR A 311 -7.74 16.19 5.40
CA TYR A 311 -8.10 14.83 5.81
C TYR A 311 -7.85 14.63 7.31
N ASP A 312 -8.89 14.77 8.13
CA ASP A 312 -8.81 14.74 9.60
C ASP A 312 -9.28 13.42 10.24
N ALA A 313 -9.80 12.48 9.42
CA ALA A 313 -10.28 11.21 9.94
C ALA A 313 -9.15 10.44 10.66
N PRO A 314 -9.45 9.79 11.80
CA PRO A 314 -8.46 8.98 12.50
C PRO A 314 -8.07 7.76 11.69
N MET A 315 -6.79 7.40 11.73
CA MET A 315 -6.28 6.13 11.21
C MET A 315 -6.42 5.03 12.27
N ALA A 316 -6.74 3.81 11.85
CA ALA A 316 -6.79 2.67 12.73
C ALA A 316 -5.45 2.40 13.42
N THR A 317 -5.48 1.99 14.69
CA THR A 317 -4.29 1.42 15.35
C THR A 317 -4.02 0.00 14.85
N VAL A 318 -2.84 -0.54 15.14
CA VAL A 318 -2.51 -1.95 14.83
C VAL A 318 -3.56 -2.89 15.43
N GLU A 319 -3.96 -2.67 16.68
CA GLU A 319 -4.94 -3.50 17.39
C GLU A 319 -6.30 -3.48 16.68
N GLN A 320 -6.75 -2.31 16.24
CA GLN A 320 -8.00 -2.15 15.54
C GLN A 320 -7.98 -2.77 14.13
N GLY A 321 -6.98 -2.39 13.33
CA GLY A 321 -6.89 -2.82 11.94
C GLY A 321 -6.54 -4.30 11.81
N VAL A 322 -5.61 -4.83 12.63
CA VAL A 322 -5.27 -6.26 12.60
C VAL A 322 -6.44 -7.10 13.08
N SER A 323 -7.19 -6.68 14.12
CA SER A 323 -8.39 -7.41 14.55
C SER A 323 -9.42 -7.53 13.42
N GLN A 324 -9.70 -6.43 12.69
CA GLN A 324 -10.60 -6.46 11.53
C GLN A 324 -10.06 -7.37 10.42
N TYR A 325 -8.77 -7.32 10.17
CA TYR A 325 -8.13 -8.14 9.14
C TYR A 325 -8.18 -9.63 9.47
N ILE A 326 -7.88 -10.02 10.71
CA ILE A 326 -7.95 -11.41 11.14
C ILE A 326 -9.39 -11.94 11.06
N GLU A 327 -10.38 -11.14 11.42
CA GLU A 327 -11.79 -11.50 11.26
C GLU A 327 -12.14 -11.74 9.77
N TRP A 328 -11.65 -10.90 8.88
CA TRP A 328 -11.82 -11.08 7.44
C TRP A 328 -11.15 -12.38 6.95
N LEU A 329 -9.91 -12.65 7.39
CA LEU A 329 -9.17 -13.85 7.01
C LEU A 329 -9.90 -15.13 7.43
N HIS A 330 -10.49 -15.17 8.62
CA HIS A 330 -11.26 -16.34 9.06
C HIS A 330 -12.51 -16.62 8.21
N LYS A 331 -13.05 -15.60 7.52
CA LYS A 331 -14.22 -15.74 6.65
C LYS A 331 -13.85 -16.13 5.20
N HIS A 332 -12.63 -15.85 4.76
CA HIS A 332 -12.27 -15.91 3.34
C HIS A 332 -11.06 -16.82 3.01
N VAL A 333 -10.41 -17.41 4.05
CA VAL A 333 -9.22 -18.28 3.88
C VAL A 333 -9.37 -19.65 4.68
#